data_335203654ed8e021b2f5bfb1edb23f52
#
_entry.id   335203654ed8e021b2f5bfb1edb23f52
#
_cell.length_a   1.000
_cell.length_b   1.000
_cell.length_c   1.000
_cell.angle_alpha   90.00
_cell.angle_beta   90.00
_cell.angle_gamma   90.00
#
_symmetry.space_group_name_H-M   'P 1'
#
loop_
_entity.id
_entity.type
_entity.pdbx_description
1 polymer ?
#
loop_
_entity_poly.entity_id
_entity_poly.type
_entity_poly.pdbx_seq_one_letter_code
_entity_poly.pdbx_strand_id
1 'polypeptide(L)'
;GKARYAFLRGTYDGSGKKPFKIEQAGSDKAYSFCIPPVRESCRVAVYEACIDALAHLSLEGKADKYRLSLGGISAPKEGEKRRGMKKPPALEHFLKEHPKIQEIEICTDNDFAGRWACAHLKEAYGASFKIIENLPQLEGADYGDLAKMKKEQRPYTKTEKVR
;
A
#
# COMPACT_ATOMS: atom_id res chain seq x y z
N GLY A 1 -24.24 -1.80 4.93
CA GLY A 1 -23.41 -3.01 4.83
C GLY A 1 -22.64 -3.26 6.11
N LYS A 2 -22.23 -4.49 6.36
CA LYS A 2 -21.41 -4.85 7.53
C LYS A 2 -19.93 -4.62 7.22
N ALA A 3 -19.19 -3.90 8.09
CA ALA A 3 -17.76 -3.79 7.98
C ALA A 3 -17.10 -5.17 8.12
N ARG A 4 -16.18 -5.51 7.20
CA ARG A 4 -15.48 -6.82 7.16
C ARG A 4 -14.00 -6.73 7.49
N TYR A 5 -13.42 -5.54 7.35
CA TYR A 5 -12.01 -5.29 7.64
C TYR A 5 -11.86 -3.92 8.29
N ALA A 6 -11.01 -3.82 9.28
CA ALA A 6 -10.60 -2.56 9.88
C ALA A 6 -9.13 -2.60 10.31
N PHE A 7 -8.39 -1.57 9.94
CA PHE A 7 -7.02 -1.34 10.36
C PHE A 7 -6.97 -0.07 11.21
N LEU A 8 -6.39 -0.17 12.40
CA LEU A 8 -6.29 0.91 13.36
C LEU A 8 -4.85 1.39 13.45
N ARG A 9 -4.63 2.70 13.40
CA ARG A 9 -3.33 3.32 13.58
C ARG A 9 -3.42 4.46 14.58
N GLY A 10 -2.56 4.45 15.58
CA GLY A 10 -2.41 5.56 16.50
C GLY A 10 -1.91 6.81 15.78
N THR A 11 -2.51 7.96 16.08
CA THR A 11 -2.12 9.26 15.50
C THR A 11 -1.26 10.09 16.45
N TYR A 12 -1.21 9.70 17.74
CA TYR A 12 -0.49 10.43 18.78
C TYR A 12 0.89 9.80 19.04
N ASP A 13 1.93 10.61 19.05
CA ASP A 13 3.31 10.20 19.32
C ASP A 13 3.99 11.01 20.43
N GLY A 14 3.23 11.82 21.18
CA GLY A 14 3.76 12.72 22.22
C GLY A 14 4.53 12.06 23.38
N SER A 15 4.59 10.73 23.41
CA SER A 15 5.34 9.96 24.41
C SER A 15 6.67 9.41 23.90
N GLY A 16 7.09 9.72 22.67
CA GLY A 16 8.26 9.11 22.03
C GLY A 16 8.08 7.64 21.66
N LYS A 17 6.91 7.04 21.89
CA LYS A 17 6.58 5.69 21.48
C LYS A 17 6.03 5.70 20.05
N LYS A 18 6.42 4.70 19.25
CA LYS A 18 5.84 4.52 17.90
C LYS A 18 4.33 4.36 18.00
N PRO A 19 3.54 5.06 17.15
CA PRO A 19 2.09 4.85 17.10
C PRO A 19 1.76 3.38 16.88
N PHE A 20 0.75 2.87 17.58
CA PHE A 20 0.32 1.49 17.39
C PHE A 20 -0.24 1.29 15.98
N LYS A 21 -0.03 0.08 15.46
CA LYS A 21 -0.60 -0.41 14.20
C LYS A 21 -1.24 -1.77 14.52
N ILE A 22 -2.55 -1.89 14.35
CA ILE A 22 -3.27 -3.12 14.68
C ILE A 22 -4.39 -3.40 13.68
N GLU A 23 -4.52 -4.64 13.28
CA GLU A 23 -5.69 -5.12 12.56
C GLU A 23 -6.76 -5.50 13.60
N GLN A 24 -7.97 -5.01 13.43
CA GLN A 24 -9.09 -5.30 14.31
C GLN A 24 -9.36 -6.81 14.33
N ALA A 25 -9.52 -7.38 15.52
CA ALA A 25 -9.87 -8.78 15.67
C ALA A 25 -11.16 -9.11 14.89
N GLY A 26 -11.15 -10.24 14.17
CA GLY A 26 -12.27 -10.65 13.31
C GLY A 26 -12.30 -10.00 11.92
N SER A 27 -11.27 -9.19 11.57
CA SER A 27 -11.11 -8.69 10.21
C SER A 27 -10.81 -9.80 9.23
N ASP A 28 -11.42 -9.70 8.04
CA ASP A 28 -11.15 -10.57 6.90
C ASP A 28 -10.26 -9.82 5.88
N LYS A 29 -9.02 -10.25 5.74
CA LYS A 29 -8.04 -9.63 4.82
C LYS A 29 -8.47 -9.65 3.36
N ALA A 30 -9.37 -10.53 2.96
CA ALA A 30 -9.93 -10.52 1.62
C ALA A 30 -10.64 -9.19 1.28
N TYR A 31 -11.13 -8.49 2.29
CA TYR A 31 -11.84 -7.21 2.17
C TYR A 31 -10.99 -6.02 2.62
N SER A 32 -9.69 -6.08 2.38
CA SER A 32 -8.77 -5.02 2.76
C SER A 32 -9.10 -3.67 2.10
N PHE A 33 -8.50 -2.62 2.65
CA PHE A 33 -8.72 -1.25 2.20
C PHE A 33 -8.37 -1.06 0.72
N CYS A 34 -9.28 -0.45 -0.02
CA CYS A 34 -9.08 -0.10 -1.42
C CYS A 34 -9.62 1.31 -1.73
N ILE A 35 -8.85 2.09 -2.47
CA ILE A 35 -9.28 3.37 -3.05
C ILE A 35 -9.66 3.11 -4.51
N PRO A 36 -10.93 3.32 -4.89
CA PRO A 36 -11.34 3.18 -6.29
C PRO A 36 -10.83 4.37 -7.13
N PRO A 37 -10.64 4.19 -8.45
CA PRO A 37 -10.38 5.30 -9.36
C PRO A 37 -11.66 6.12 -9.58
N VAL A 38 -11.48 7.37 -10.06
CA VAL A 38 -12.61 8.25 -10.44
C VAL A 38 -13.35 7.72 -11.67
N ARG A 39 -12.63 7.04 -12.57
CA ARG A 39 -13.18 6.41 -13.78
C ARG A 39 -12.76 4.95 -13.81
N GLU A 40 -13.51 4.11 -14.49
CA GLU A 40 -13.16 2.70 -14.66
C GLU A 40 -11.70 2.55 -15.13
N SER A 41 -10.98 1.62 -14.51
CA SER A 41 -9.55 1.38 -14.77
C SER A 41 -9.27 -0.12 -14.84
N CYS A 42 -8.38 -0.51 -15.73
CA CYS A 42 -7.85 -1.87 -15.81
C CYS A 42 -6.55 -2.05 -14.99
N ARG A 43 -6.24 -1.10 -14.10
CA ARG A 43 -4.98 -1.04 -13.33
C ARG A 43 -5.26 -1.08 -11.84
N VAL A 44 -4.45 -1.86 -11.10
CA VAL A 44 -4.43 -1.83 -9.63
C VAL A 44 -3.00 -1.64 -9.13
N ALA A 45 -2.80 -0.69 -8.23
CA ALA A 45 -1.58 -0.55 -7.46
C ALA A 45 -1.74 -1.24 -6.11
N VAL A 46 -0.76 -2.03 -5.68
CA VAL A 46 -0.80 -2.80 -4.43
C VAL A 46 0.26 -2.30 -3.45
N TYR A 47 -0.13 -2.17 -2.19
CA TYR A 47 0.66 -1.58 -1.10
C TYR A 47 0.67 -2.51 0.11
N GLU A 48 1.69 -2.42 0.94
CA GLU A 48 1.71 -3.18 2.20
C GLU A 48 0.62 -2.71 3.15
N ALA A 49 0.46 -1.40 3.34
CA ALA A 49 -0.53 -0.82 4.23
C ALA A 49 -1.39 0.25 3.55
N CYS A 50 -2.55 0.53 4.14
CA CYS A 50 -3.50 1.52 3.63
C CYS A 50 -2.94 2.94 3.64
N ILE A 51 -2.03 3.24 4.58
CA ILE A 51 -1.41 4.56 4.68
C ILE A 51 -0.53 4.87 3.47
N ASP A 52 0.15 3.86 2.92
CA ASP A 52 1.02 4.02 1.75
C ASP A 52 0.20 4.26 0.48
N ALA A 53 -0.96 3.61 0.36
CA ALA A 53 -1.92 3.87 -0.70
C ALA A 53 -2.43 5.32 -0.68
N LEU A 54 -2.75 5.85 0.51
CA LEU A 54 -3.17 7.25 0.69
C LEU A 54 -2.03 8.22 0.41
N ALA A 55 -0.83 7.92 0.91
CA ALA A 55 0.36 8.74 0.70
C ALA A 55 0.73 8.83 -0.78
N HIS A 56 0.75 7.69 -1.48
CA HIS A 56 1.05 7.65 -2.91
C HIS A 56 -0.01 8.40 -3.74
N LEU A 57 -1.30 8.24 -3.42
CA LEU A 57 -2.36 9.04 -4.04
C LEU A 57 -2.12 10.55 -3.87
N SER A 58 -1.72 10.96 -2.66
CA SER A 58 -1.40 12.36 -2.35
C SER A 58 -0.17 12.86 -3.12
N LEU A 59 0.82 12.01 -3.37
CA LEU A 59 2.00 12.32 -4.16
C LEU A 59 1.70 12.47 -5.64
N GLU A 60 0.92 11.54 -6.22
CA GLU A 60 0.55 11.55 -7.63
C GLU A 60 -0.53 12.60 -7.95
N GLY A 61 -1.46 12.86 -7.02
CA GLY A 61 -2.60 13.76 -7.23
C GLY A 61 -3.61 13.25 -8.26
N LYS A 62 -3.59 11.96 -8.60
CA LYS A 62 -4.43 11.35 -9.64
C LYS A 62 -5.07 10.07 -9.12
N ALA A 63 -6.40 9.98 -9.19
CA ALA A 63 -7.17 8.78 -8.86
C ALA A 63 -7.55 8.03 -10.15
N ASP A 64 -6.55 7.53 -10.88
CA ASP A 64 -6.66 6.91 -12.21
C ASP A 64 -6.56 5.37 -12.19
N LYS A 65 -6.30 4.78 -11.04
CA LYS A 65 -6.15 3.35 -10.81
C LYS A 65 -6.70 2.96 -9.44
N TYR A 66 -7.04 1.70 -9.26
CA TYR A 66 -7.32 1.15 -7.92
C TYR A 66 -6.05 1.16 -7.08
N ARG A 67 -6.18 1.42 -5.77
CA ARG A 67 -5.08 1.34 -4.82
C ARG A 67 -5.48 0.43 -3.66
N LEU A 68 -4.93 -0.77 -3.67
CA LEU A 68 -5.29 -1.85 -2.76
C LEU A 68 -4.20 -2.07 -1.71
N SER A 69 -4.57 -2.07 -0.44
CA SER A 69 -3.70 -2.54 0.63
C SER A 69 -3.73 -4.07 0.71
N LEU A 70 -2.56 -4.69 0.86
CA LEU A 70 -2.45 -6.14 1.08
C LEU A 70 -2.72 -6.55 2.54
N GLY A 71 -2.87 -5.58 3.45
CA GLY A 71 -3.09 -5.83 4.87
C GLY A 71 -1.85 -6.36 5.59
N GLY A 72 -0.67 -5.93 5.12
CA GLY A 72 0.64 -6.35 5.65
C GLY A 72 1.26 -7.51 4.87
N ILE A 73 2.57 -7.59 4.94
CA ILE A 73 3.40 -8.63 4.32
C ILE A 73 4.14 -9.38 5.42
N SER A 74 4.18 -10.70 5.32
CA SER A 74 4.96 -11.57 6.21
C SER A 74 6.16 -12.13 5.44
N ALA A 75 7.23 -11.34 5.35
CA ALA A 75 8.51 -11.80 4.82
C ALA A 75 9.24 -12.67 5.86
N PRO A 76 10.09 -13.63 5.42
CA PRO A 76 11.02 -14.31 6.32
C PRO A 76 12.01 -13.30 6.89
N LYS A 77 12.58 -13.59 8.04
CA LYS A 77 13.71 -12.80 8.55
C LYS A 77 14.90 -12.94 7.62
N GLU A 78 15.72 -11.90 7.56
CA GLU A 78 16.96 -11.94 6.79
C GLU A 78 17.83 -13.09 7.24
N GLY A 79 18.27 -13.94 6.29
CA GLY A 79 19.03 -15.16 6.59
C GLY A 79 18.20 -16.42 6.85
N GLU A 80 16.87 -16.34 6.99
CA GLU A 80 16.02 -17.54 7.08
C GLU A 80 15.83 -18.22 5.72
N LYS A 81 15.64 -19.57 5.74
CA LYS A 81 15.32 -20.32 4.51
C LYS A 81 14.09 -19.73 3.84
N ARG A 82 14.21 -19.39 2.56
CA ARG A 82 13.14 -18.80 1.74
C ARG A 82 11.92 -19.72 1.73
N ARG A 83 10.84 -19.27 2.33
CA ARG A 83 9.51 -19.85 2.11
C ARG A 83 8.86 -19.06 0.98
N GLY A 84 8.17 -19.74 0.06
CA GLY A 84 7.37 -19.07 -0.95
C GLY A 84 6.29 -18.19 -0.29
N MET A 85 6.00 -17.06 -0.87
CA MET A 85 4.93 -16.18 -0.43
C MET A 85 3.58 -16.81 -0.79
N LYS A 86 2.65 -16.88 0.16
CA LYS A 86 1.26 -17.18 -0.16
C LYS A 86 0.66 -15.99 -0.92
N LYS A 87 -0.14 -16.26 -1.95
CA LYS A 87 -0.88 -15.21 -2.64
C LYS A 87 -1.71 -14.39 -1.65
N PRO A 88 -1.62 -13.04 -1.67
CA PRO A 88 -2.33 -12.21 -0.69
C PRO A 88 -3.84 -12.34 -0.85
N PRO A 89 -4.60 -12.67 0.23
CA PRO A 89 -6.05 -12.83 0.14
C PRO A 89 -6.77 -11.59 -0.40
N ALA A 90 -6.28 -10.39 -0.05
CA ALA A 90 -6.82 -9.13 -0.55
C ALA A 90 -6.73 -9.04 -2.07
N LEU A 91 -5.57 -9.37 -2.66
CA LEU A 91 -5.37 -9.28 -4.10
C LEU A 91 -6.14 -10.38 -4.85
N GLU A 92 -6.15 -11.62 -4.33
CA GLU A 92 -6.91 -12.71 -4.93
C GLU A 92 -8.42 -12.40 -4.96
N HIS A 93 -8.98 -11.90 -3.87
CA HIS A 93 -10.37 -11.50 -3.80
C HIS A 93 -10.65 -10.32 -4.75
N PHE A 94 -9.80 -9.29 -4.71
CA PHE A 94 -9.94 -8.11 -5.56
C PHE A 94 -9.93 -8.47 -7.06
N LEU A 95 -9.00 -9.30 -7.51
CA LEU A 95 -8.90 -9.70 -8.93
C LEU A 95 -10.12 -10.52 -9.37
N LYS A 96 -10.70 -11.33 -8.48
CA LYS A 96 -11.93 -12.07 -8.76
C LYS A 96 -13.13 -11.13 -8.95
N GLU A 97 -13.25 -10.10 -8.14
CA GLU A 97 -14.33 -9.10 -8.22
C GLU A 97 -14.13 -8.11 -9.39
N HIS A 98 -12.88 -7.96 -9.88
CA HIS A 98 -12.50 -7.01 -10.92
C HIS A 98 -11.83 -7.71 -12.12
N PRO A 99 -12.57 -8.53 -12.90
CA PRO A 99 -11.99 -9.36 -13.97
C PRO A 99 -11.42 -8.55 -15.15
N LYS A 100 -11.67 -7.24 -15.21
CA LYS A 100 -11.12 -6.35 -16.25
C LYS A 100 -9.69 -5.84 -15.92
N ILE A 101 -9.14 -6.15 -14.75
CA ILE A 101 -7.77 -5.79 -14.41
C ILE A 101 -6.79 -6.51 -15.32
N GLN A 102 -5.83 -5.77 -15.87
CA GLN A 102 -4.79 -6.25 -16.78
C GLN A 102 -3.38 -5.89 -16.28
N GLU A 103 -3.28 -4.89 -15.41
CA GLU A 103 -1.99 -4.37 -14.93
C GLU A 103 -1.98 -4.29 -13.40
N ILE A 104 -0.92 -4.84 -12.80
CA ILE A 104 -0.65 -4.76 -11.37
C ILE A 104 0.63 -3.93 -11.18
N GLU A 105 0.50 -2.80 -10.50
CA GLU A 105 1.60 -1.94 -10.11
C GLU A 105 1.98 -2.28 -8.66
N ILE A 106 3.21 -2.77 -8.45
CA ILE A 106 3.69 -3.19 -7.14
C ILE A 106 4.37 -2.00 -6.46
N CYS A 107 3.76 -1.52 -5.40
CA CYS A 107 4.16 -0.33 -4.63
C CYS A 107 4.47 -0.71 -3.17
N THR A 108 5.21 -1.80 -2.97
CA THR A 108 5.69 -2.22 -1.64
C THR A 108 6.82 -1.32 -1.16
N ASP A 109 7.15 -1.38 0.13
CA ASP A 109 8.23 -0.60 0.73
C ASP A 109 9.58 -0.97 0.09
N ASN A 110 10.53 -0.04 0.06
CA ASN A 110 11.86 -0.32 -0.49
C ASN A 110 12.82 -0.81 0.60
N ASP A 111 12.35 -1.74 1.43
CA ASP A 111 13.15 -2.47 2.40
C ASP A 111 13.30 -3.95 2.01
N PHE A 112 13.93 -4.76 2.86
CA PHE A 112 14.10 -6.19 2.59
C PHE A 112 12.76 -6.91 2.39
N ALA A 113 11.78 -6.65 3.25
CA ALA A 113 10.48 -7.31 3.22
C ALA A 113 9.67 -6.91 1.97
N GLY A 114 9.66 -5.62 1.64
CA GLY A 114 8.95 -5.11 0.46
C GLY A 114 9.58 -5.56 -0.85
N ARG A 115 10.91 -5.56 -0.98
CA ARG A 115 11.60 -6.11 -2.15
C ARG A 115 11.38 -7.62 -2.31
N TRP A 116 11.40 -8.37 -1.19
CA TRP A 116 11.06 -9.78 -1.19
C TRP A 116 9.64 -10.02 -1.68
N ALA A 117 8.68 -9.25 -1.19
CA ALA A 117 7.29 -9.33 -1.62
C ALA A 117 7.11 -8.95 -3.10
N CYS A 118 7.77 -7.89 -3.55
CA CYS A 118 7.77 -7.47 -4.94
C CYS A 118 8.20 -8.61 -5.87
N ALA A 119 9.32 -9.26 -5.58
CA ALA A 119 9.82 -10.39 -6.37
C ALA A 119 8.81 -11.55 -6.43
N HIS A 120 8.18 -11.89 -5.30
CA HIS A 120 7.20 -13.00 -5.25
C HIS A 120 5.86 -12.65 -5.91
N LEU A 121 5.39 -11.40 -5.79
CA LEU A 121 4.20 -10.93 -6.51
C LEU A 121 4.43 -10.97 -8.02
N LYS A 122 5.60 -10.54 -8.47
CA LYS A 122 5.98 -10.61 -9.89
C LYS A 122 6.00 -12.06 -10.40
N GLU A 123 6.58 -12.98 -9.64
CA GLU A 123 6.57 -14.41 -9.96
C GLU A 123 5.14 -14.98 -10.00
N ALA A 124 4.32 -14.66 -9.00
CA ALA A 124 2.99 -15.24 -8.83
C ALA A 124 1.95 -14.75 -9.87
N TYR A 125 2.11 -13.51 -10.37
CA TYR A 125 1.10 -12.86 -11.21
C TYR A 125 1.60 -12.49 -12.61
N GLY A 126 2.91 -12.49 -12.84
CA GLY A 126 3.52 -12.02 -14.10
C GLY A 126 3.14 -12.83 -15.34
N ALA A 127 2.71 -14.09 -15.19
CA ALA A 127 2.20 -14.88 -16.31
C ALA A 127 0.81 -14.46 -16.79
N SER A 128 0.02 -13.78 -15.93
CA SER A 128 -1.39 -13.44 -16.20
C SER A 128 -1.63 -11.94 -16.30
N PHE A 129 -0.75 -11.12 -15.75
CA PHE A 129 -0.91 -9.67 -15.68
C PHE A 129 0.37 -8.96 -16.11
N LYS A 130 0.23 -7.77 -16.67
CA LYS A 130 1.36 -6.86 -16.85
C LYS A 130 1.79 -6.34 -15.48
N ILE A 131 3.05 -6.56 -15.11
CA ILE A 131 3.60 -6.10 -13.82
C ILE A 131 4.41 -4.83 -14.03
N ILE A 132 4.17 -3.84 -13.16
CA ILE A 132 4.97 -2.63 -13.03
C ILE A 132 5.53 -2.61 -11.62
N GLU A 133 6.84 -2.51 -11.50
CA GLU A 133 7.55 -2.30 -10.24
C GLU A 133 7.66 -0.80 -9.99
N ASN A 134 7.03 -0.31 -8.94
CA ASN A 134 7.06 1.09 -8.55
C ASN A 134 7.26 1.20 -7.03
N LEU A 135 8.48 0.85 -6.58
CA LEU A 135 8.87 0.98 -5.20
C LEU A 135 9.34 2.42 -4.91
N PRO A 136 9.26 2.91 -3.66
CA PRO A 136 9.89 4.16 -3.26
C PRO A 136 11.34 4.23 -3.70
N GLN A 137 11.81 5.39 -4.21
CA GLN A 137 13.18 5.50 -4.74
C GLN A 137 14.26 5.42 -3.64
N LEU A 138 13.92 5.81 -2.41
CA LEU A 138 14.85 5.77 -1.29
C LEU A 138 14.85 4.38 -0.65
N GLU A 139 16.04 3.83 -0.44
CA GLU A 139 16.21 2.58 0.28
C GLU A 139 15.69 2.69 1.71
N GLY A 140 14.93 1.69 2.15
CA GLY A 140 14.30 1.64 3.47
C GLY A 140 13.06 2.52 3.64
N ALA A 141 12.65 3.28 2.61
CA ALA A 141 11.50 4.16 2.70
C ALA A 141 10.18 3.48 2.30
N ASP A 142 9.08 3.99 2.86
CA ASP A 142 7.72 3.78 2.42
C ASP A 142 7.17 5.03 1.69
N TYR A 143 5.97 4.95 1.10
CA TYR A 143 5.33 6.11 0.46
C TYR A 143 4.92 7.19 1.46
N GLY A 144 4.67 6.83 2.72
CA GLY A 144 4.41 7.77 3.80
C GLY A 144 5.62 8.66 4.07
N ASP A 145 6.83 8.11 4.01
CA ASP A 145 8.07 8.86 4.18
C ASP A 145 8.30 9.84 3.02
N LEU A 146 8.07 9.40 1.77
CA LEU A 146 8.15 10.29 0.60
C LEU A 146 7.14 11.44 0.69
N ALA A 147 5.93 11.18 1.18
CA ALA A 147 4.91 12.21 1.36
C ALA A 147 5.31 13.24 2.44
N LYS A 148 5.94 12.82 3.53
CA LYS A 148 6.48 13.72 4.55
C LYS A 148 7.58 14.61 3.99
N MET A 149 8.55 14.04 3.28
CA MET A 149 9.65 14.78 2.64
C MET A 149 9.13 15.85 1.68
N LYS A 150 8.13 15.51 0.84
CA LYS A 150 7.51 16.48 -0.07
C LYS A 150 6.79 17.60 0.67
N LYS A 151 6.18 17.31 1.82
CA LYS A 151 5.52 18.32 2.66
C LYS A 151 6.54 19.28 3.27
N GLU A 152 7.67 18.79 3.75
CA GLU A 152 8.74 19.59 4.36
C GLU A 152 9.40 20.53 3.34
N GLN A 153 9.46 20.13 2.08
CA GLN A 153 10.01 20.95 0.97
C GLN A 153 9.05 22.03 0.46
N ARG A 154 7.77 22.04 0.88
CA ARG A 154 6.85 23.10 0.49
C ARG A 154 7.15 24.38 1.28
N PRO A 155 7.38 25.54 0.61
CA PRO A 155 7.54 26.80 1.29
C PRO A 155 6.28 27.09 2.12
N TYR A 156 6.48 27.54 3.36
CA TYR A 156 5.39 27.89 4.27
C TYR A 156 4.68 29.13 3.74
N THR A 157 3.61 28.96 2.98
CA THR A 157 2.72 30.06 2.62
C THR A 157 1.90 30.41 3.85
N LYS A 158 2.30 31.47 4.59
CA LYS A 158 1.45 32.11 5.58
C LYS A 158 0.12 32.47 4.90
N THR A 159 -0.94 31.77 5.22
CA THR A 159 -2.30 32.23 4.89
C THR A 159 -2.52 33.50 5.70
N GLU A 160 -2.49 34.66 5.04
CA GLU A 160 -2.94 35.90 5.64
C GLU A 160 -4.40 35.69 6.08
N LYS A 161 -4.60 35.78 7.41
CA LYS A 161 -5.96 35.87 7.94
C LYS A 161 -6.57 37.14 7.39
N VAL A 162 -7.45 37.02 6.39
CA VAL A 162 -8.37 38.08 6.02
C VAL A 162 -9.24 38.34 7.25
N ARG A 163 -9.15 39.55 7.78
CA ARG A 163 -9.99 40.08 8.86
C ARG A 163 -11.39 40.40 8.34
#